data_fd69318366ea3df5d9ce3adae6cc5285
#
_entry.id   fd69318366ea3df5d9ce3adae6cc5285
#
_cell.length_a   1.000
_cell.length_b   1.000
_cell.length_c   1.000
_cell.angle_alpha   90.00
_cell.angle_beta   90.00
_cell.angle_gamma   90.00
#
_symmetry.space_group_name_H-M   'P 1'
#
loop_
_entity.id
_entity.type
_entity.pdbx_description
1 polymer ?
#
loop_
_entity_poly.entity_id
_entity_poly.type
_entity_poly.pdbx_seq_one_letter_code
_entity_poly.pdbx_strand_id
1 'polypeptide(L)'
;MSATPLAAPARTVEPPRTLRRLLALDAVVTGANAVAYLALSGPLGRFLGVGSGLLLGLGAFLAAYAAGVGLLAARPHPPVPGVRTVVEANLAWTALSFAALALWLTPTAAGALWIALQALAVAGLTLLQYRALRARQLSQV
;
A
#
# COMPACT_ATOMS: atom_id res chain seq x y z
N MET A 1 30.72 18.08 -41.81
CA MET A 1 29.52 17.27 -41.73
C MET A 1 29.41 16.72 -40.33
N SER A 2 28.56 17.32 -39.53
CA SER A 2 28.30 16.84 -38.15
C SER A 2 27.31 15.70 -38.24
N ALA A 3 27.77 14.49 -37.96
CA ALA A 3 26.87 13.37 -37.70
C ALA A 3 26.14 13.66 -36.41
N THR A 4 24.84 13.98 -36.49
CA THR A 4 23.99 14.04 -35.31
C THR A 4 23.91 12.62 -34.79
N PRO A 5 24.34 12.32 -33.55
CA PRO A 5 24.11 11.02 -33.00
C PRO A 5 22.59 10.85 -32.88
N LEU A 6 22.07 9.87 -33.58
CA LEU A 6 20.74 9.38 -33.34
C LEU A 6 20.72 8.93 -31.88
N ALA A 7 20.25 9.81 -31.01
CA ALA A 7 19.96 9.44 -29.64
C ALA A 7 18.97 8.31 -29.72
N ALA A 8 19.41 7.11 -29.36
CA ALA A 8 18.52 6.01 -29.15
C ALA A 8 17.42 6.48 -28.18
N PRO A 9 16.13 6.26 -28.49
CA PRO A 9 15.10 6.63 -27.55
C PRO A 9 15.43 5.93 -26.25
N ALA A 10 15.78 6.70 -25.24
CA ALA A 10 15.95 6.18 -23.92
C ALA A 10 14.63 5.47 -23.60
N ARG A 11 14.67 4.15 -23.49
CA ARG A 11 13.58 3.40 -22.88
C ARG A 11 13.57 3.75 -21.41
N THR A 12 13.23 4.97 -21.12
CA THR A 12 12.85 5.39 -19.80
C THR A 12 11.50 4.73 -19.54
N VAL A 13 11.55 3.54 -18.90
CA VAL A 13 10.47 3.20 -18.01
C VAL A 13 10.41 4.38 -17.06
N GLU A 14 9.49 5.29 -17.32
CA GLU A 14 9.44 6.53 -16.55
C GLU A 14 9.18 6.15 -15.09
N PRO A 15 10.19 6.24 -14.20
CA PRO A 15 10.02 5.82 -12.79
C PRO A 15 8.81 6.45 -12.11
N PRO A 16 8.41 7.72 -12.43
CA PRO A 16 7.21 8.31 -11.87
C PRO A 16 5.91 7.59 -12.20
N ARG A 17 5.79 7.01 -13.40
CA ARG A 17 4.57 6.29 -13.79
C ARG A 17 4.42 4.98 -13.03
N THR A 18 5.49 4.22 -12.87
CA THR A 18 5.49 2.99 -12.09
C THR A 18 5.14 3.27 -10.64
N LEU A 19 5.78 4.26 -10.04
CA LEU A 19 5.50 4.65 -8.66
C LEU A 19 4.03 5.07 -8.47
N ARG A 20 3.50 5.89 -9.37
CA ARG A 20 2.10 6.33 -9.32
C ARG A 20 1.14 5.16 -9.45
N ARG A 21 1.41 4.19 -10.30
CA ARG A 21 0.59 2.98 -10.44
C ARG A 21 0.60 2.14 -9.19
N LEU A 22 1.75 1.99 -8.55
CA LEU A 22 1.87 1.26 -7.29
C LEU A 22 1.13 1.97 -6.15
N LEU A 23 1.20 3.30 -6.08
CA LEU A 23 0.44 4.09 -5.11
C LEU A 23 -1.08 4.00 -5.39
N ALA A 24 -1.48 4.06 -6.66
CA ALA A 24 -2.88 3.91 -7.04
C ALA A 24 -3.41 2.51 -6.70
N LEU A 25 -2.63 1.46 -6.92
CA LEU A 25 -2.97 0.10 -6.53
C LEU A 25 -3.12 -0.03 -5.02
N ASP A 26 -2.21 0.56 -4.26
CA ASP A 26 -2.29 0.62 -2.80
C ASP A 26 -3.58 1.31 -2.34
N ALA A 27 -3.89 2.46 -2.90
CA ALA A 27 -5.12 3.20 -2.58
C ALA A 27 -6.39 2.40 -2.89
N VAL A 28 -6.44 1.71 -4.04
CA VAL A 28 -7.59 0.91 -4.46
C VAL A 28 -7.78 -0.29 -3.55
N VAL A 29 -6.73 -1.05 -3.29
CA VAL A 29 -6.79 -2.24 -2.44
C VAL A 29 -7.14 -1.86 -1.01
N THR A 30 -6.50 -0.85 -0.47
CA THR A 30 -6.77 -0.35 0.88
C THR A 30 -8.19 0.22 1.00
N GLY A 31 -8.64 0.97 0.00
CA GLY A 31 -10.00 1.49 -0.06
C GLY A 31 -11.06 0.41 -0.15
N ALA A 32 -10.83 -0.64 -0.94
CA ALA A 32 -11.71 -1.80 -1.02
C ALA A 32 -11.83 -2.52 0.33
N ASN A 33 -10.71 -2.71 1.03
CA ASN A 33 -10.71 -3.28 2.37
C ASN A 33 -11.46 -2.38 3.37
N ALA A 34 -11.26 -1.06 3.28
CA ALA A 34 -11.98 -0.11 4.12
C ALA A 34 -13.50 -0.22 3.95
N VAL A 35 -13.98 -0.27 2.72
CA VAL A 35 -15.41 -0.42 2.42
C VAL A 35 -15.94 -1.74 2.97
N ALA A 36 -15.23 -2.85 2.77
CA ALA A 36 -15.62 -4.16 3.27
C ALA A 36 -15.70 -4.15 4.81
N TYR A 37 -14.74 -3.59 5.50
CA TYR A 37 -14.71 -3.53 6.96
C TYR A 37 -15.84 -2.65 7.51
N LEU A 38 -16.09 -1.50 6.88
CA LEU A 38 -17.16 -0.59 7.32
C LEU A 38 -18.55 -1.15 7.03
N ALA A 39 -18.75 -1.72 5.84
CA ALA A 39 -20.06 -2.21 5.41
C ALA A 39 -20.42 -3.57 6.02
N LEU A 40 -19.43 -4.43 6.28
CA LEU A 40 -19.62 -5.82 6.67
C LEU A 40 -18.96 -6.17 8.03
N SER A 41 -18.78 -5.20 8.90
CA SER A 41 -18.07 -5.36 10.18
C SER A 41 -18.63 -6.49 11.05
N GLY A 42 -19.95 -6.66 11.10
CA GLY A 42 -20.59 -7.74 11.85
C GLY A 42 -20.32 -9.13 11.26
N PRO A 43 -20.75 -9.40 10.01
CA PRO A 43 -20.51 -10.69 9.36
C PRO A 43 -19.04 -11.04 9.22
N LEU A 44 -18.20 -10.09 8.80
CA LEU A 44 -16.76 -10.30 8.69
C LEU A 44 -16.11 -10.52 10.06
N GLY A 45 -16.52 -9.78 11.07
CA GLY A 45 -16.01 -9.97 12.43
C GLY A 45 -16.24 -11.39 12.93
N ARG A 46 -17.43 -11.94 12.70
CA ARG A 46 -17.73 -13.33 13.04
C ARG A 46 -16.92 -14.33 12.23
N PHE A 47 -16.81 -14.10 10.92
CA PHE A 47 -16.07 -14.99 10.03
C PHE A 47 -14.56 -15.01 10.34
N LEU A 48 -13.99 -13.84 10.60
CA LEU A 48 -12.56 -13.70 10.88
C LEU A 48 -12.20 -13.94 12.36
N GLY A 49 -13.20 -13.96 13.25
CA GLY A 49 -12.96 -14.09 14.69
C GLY A 49 -12.34 -12.86 15.32
N VAL A 50 -12.70 -11.68 14.82
CA VAL A 50 -12.25 -10.39 15.36
C VAL A 50 -13.45 -9.51 15.71
N GLY A 51 -13.27 -8.57 16.63
CA GLY A 51 -14.37 -7.71 17.04
C GLY A 51 -14.85 -6.79 15.92
N SER A 52 -16.18 -6.64 15.78
CA SER A 52 -16.77 -5.72 14.80
C SER A 52 -16.36 -4.26 15.03
N GLY A 53 -16.18 -3.85 16.28
CA GLY A 53 -15.68 -2.52 16.63
C GLY A 53 -14.25 -2.30 16.13
N LEU A 54 -13.41 -3.32 16.20
CA LEU A 54 -12.05 -3.25 15.63
C LEU A 54 -12.11 -3.06 14.11
N LEU A 55 -12.95 -3.81 13.41
CA LEU A 55 -13.11 -3.67 11.96
C LEU A 55 -13.64 -2.28 11.57
N LEU A 56 -14.59 -1.74 12.32
CA LEU A 56 -15.08 -0.37 12.10
C LEU A 56 -13.97 0.66 12.26
N GLY A 57 -13.18 0.56 13.32
CA GLY A 57 -12.05 1.46 13.56
C GLY A 57 -10.97 1.35 12.48
N LEU A 58 -10.60 0.13 12.11
CA LEU A 58 -9.65 -0.13 11.03
C LEU A 58 -10.20 0.35 9.69
N GLY A 59 -11.48 0.11 9.41
CA GLY A 59 -12.13 0.56 8.18
C GLY A 59 -12.10 2.08 8.03
N ALA A 60 -12.39 2.82 9.11
CA ALA A 60 -12.31 4.27 9.11
C ALA A 60 -10.87 4.76 8.88
N PHE A 61 -9.90 4.16 9.56
CA PHE A 61 -8.48 4.48 9.36
C PHE A 61 -8.03 4.18 7.94
N LEU A 62 -8.36 3.01 7.41
CA LEU A 62 -7.99 2.61 6.05
C LEU A 62 -8.64 3.50 4.99
N ALA A 63 -9.87 3.96 5.21
CA ALA A 63 -10.54 4.88 4.30
C ALA A 63 -9.80 6.22 4.22
N ALA A 64 -9.42 6.80 5.36
CA ALA A 64 -8.64 8.02 5.41
C ALA A 64 -7.25 7.83 4.79
N TYR A 65 -6.60 6.73 5.09
CA TYR A 65 -5.29 6.38 4.53
C TYR A 65 -5.36 6.21 3.01
N ALA A 66 -6.33 5.46 2.51
CA ALA A 66 -6.54 5.26 1.07
C ALA A 66 -6.78 6.59 0.34
N ALA A 67 -7.55 7.49 0.94
CA ALA A 67 -7.76 8.83 0.38
C ALA A 67 -6.44 9.61 0.28
N GLY A 68 -5.61 9.57 1.31
CA GLY A 68 -4.29 10.23 1.32
C GLY A 68 -3.35 9.65 0.27
N VAL A 69 -3.26 8.32 0.17
CA VAL A 69 -2.44 7.64 -0.84
C VAL A 69 -2.97 7.91 -2.25
N GLY A 70 -4.29 7.93 -2.43
CA GLY A 70 -4.93 8.26 -3.70
C GLY A 70 -4.61 9.68 -4.17
N LEU A 71 -4.66 10.65 -3.27
CA LEU A 71 -4.26 12.03 -3.56
C LEU A 71 -2.79 12.13 -3.94
N LEU A 72 -1.93 11.36 -3.27
CA LEU A 72 -0.51 11.29 -3.59
C LEU A 72 -0.29 10.68 -4.99
N ALA A 73 -1.01 9.61 -5.32
CA ALA A 73 -0.95 8.95 -6.63
C ALA A 73 -1.44 9.86 -7.77
N ALA A 74 -2.38 10.77 -7.47
CA ALA A 74 -2.92 11.71 -8.45
C ALA A 74 -1.92 12.80 -8.87
N ARG A 75 -0.89 13.03 -8.08
CA ARG A 75 0.14 14.03 -8.41
C ARG A 75 1.03 13.53 -9.55
N PRO A 76 1.36 14.37 -10.54
CA PRO A 76 2.30 14.01 -11.63
C PRO A 76 3.67 13.58 -11.10
N HIS A 77 4.15 14.23 -10.06
CA HIS A 77 5.40 13.95 -9.36
C HIS A 77 5.14 13.84 -7.87
N PRO A 78 4.80 12.65 -7.37
CA PRO A 78 4.59 12.46 -5.94
C PRO A 78 5.82 12.89 -5.13
N PRO A 79 5.68 13.74 -4.11
CA PRO A 79 6.82 14.21 -3.33
C PRO A 79 7.47 13.03 -2.57
N VAL A 80 8.80 13.02 -2.52
CA VAL A 80 9.58 11.97 -1.86
C VAL A 80 9.18 11.77 -0.40
N PRO A 81 8.99 12.83 0.42
CA PRO A 81 8.54 12.63 1.81
C PRO A 81 7.20 11.94 1.92
N GLY A 82 6.26 12.25 1.03
CA GLY A 82 4.93 11.61 1.02
C GLY A 82 5.01 10.12 0.69
N VAL A 83 5.77 9.75 -0.32
CA VAL A 83 5.99 8.34 -0.70
C VAL A 83 6.72 7.58 0.39
N ARG A 84 7.72 8.18 1.00
CA ARG A 84 8.44 7.59 2.13
C ARG A 84 7.49 7.32 3.31
N THR A 85 6.60 8.26 3.62
CA THR A 85 5.60 8.07 4.66
C THR A 85 4.69 6.86 4.35
N VAL A 86 4.27 6.68 3.10
CA VAL A 86 3.48 5.52 2.69
C VAL A 86 4.27 4.23 2.89
N VAL A 87 5.52 4.18 2.47
CA VAL A 87 6.39 3.02 2.66
C VAL A 87 6.55 2.68 4.15
N GLU A 88 6.82 3.66 4.97
CA GLU A 88 6.98 3.48 6.42
C GLU A 88 5.68 3.05 7.09
N ALA A 89 4.56 3.64 6.71
CA ALA A 89 3.23 3.28 7.22
C ALA A 89 2.86 1.84 6.85
N ASN A 90 3.13 1.43 5.61
CA ASN A 90 2.88 0.07 5.16
C ASN A 90 3.79 -0.96 5.87
N LEU A 91 5.05 -0.62 6.14
CA LEU A 91 5.94 -1.45 6.95
C LEU A 91 5.43 -1.58 8.39
N ALA A 92 5.02 -0.47 8.98
CA ALA A 92 4.43 -0.47 10.32
C ALA A 92 3.15 -1.32 10.37
N TRP A 93 2.28 -1.20 9.35
CA TRP A 93 1.08 -2.01 9.24
C TRP A 93 1.40 -3.51 9.17
N THR A 94 2.37 -3.90 8.36
CA THR A 94 2.83 -5.29 8.25
C THR A 94 3.33 -5.81 9.60
N ALA A 95 4.20 -5.07 10.26
CA ALA A 95 4.75 -5.44 11.56
C ALA A 95 3.66 -5.54 12.63
N LEU A 96 2.76 -4.55 12.69
CA LEU A 96 1.65 -4.54 13.65
C LEU A 96 0.65 -5.67 13.39
N SER A 97 0.40 -6.02 12.13
CA SER A 97 -0.49 -7.13 11.78
C SER A 97 0.04 -8.46 12.32
N PHE A 98 1.31 -8.74 12.12
CA PHE A 98 1.93 -9.95 12.68
C PHE A 98 2.04 -9.91 14.21
N ALA A 99 2.37 -8.77 14.79
CA ALA A 99 2.42 -8.60 16.23
C ALA A 99 1.03 -8.80 16.87
N ALA A 100 -0.01 -8.24 16.27
CA ALA A 100 -1.38 -8.41 16.75
C ALA A 100 -1.82 -9.87 16.67
N LEU A 101 -1.50 -10.56 15.58
CA LEU A 101 -1.79 -11.98 15.40
C LEU A 101 -1.08 -12.85 16.45
N ALA A 102 0.14 -12.52 16.79
CA ALA A 102 0.94 -13.28 17.75
C ALA A 102 0.57 -13.00 19.22
N LEU A 103 0.16 -11.77 19.54
CA LEU A 103 0.10 -11.28 20.92
C LEU A 103 -1.31 -10.98 21.42
N TRP A 104 -2.22 -10.56 20.57
CA TRP A 104 -3.53 -10.03 21.01
C TRP A 104 -4.74 -10.70 20.40
N LEU A 105 -4.67 -11.05 19.13
CA LEU A 105 -5.83 -11.57 18.42
C LEU A 105 -5.92 -13.08 18.57
N THR A 106 -7.15 -13.56 18.73
CA THR A 106 -7.48 -14.98 18.70
C THR A 106 -8.45 -15.24 17.56
N PRO A 107 -8.04 -15.00 16.31
CA PRO A 107 -8.92 -15.13 15.17
C PRO A 107 -9.25 -16.58 14.87
N THR A 108 -10.29 -16.79 14.05
CA THR A 108 -10.51 -18.08 13.39
C THR A 108 -9.35 -18.41 12.46
N ALA A 109 -9.28 -19.65 11.96
CA ALA A 109 -8.28 -20.03 10.94
C ALA A 109 -8.40 -19.14 9.70
N ALA A 110 -9.61 -18.80 9.26
CA ALA A 110 -9.83 -17.87 8.16
C ALA A 110 -9.30 -16.48 8.47
N GLY A 111 -9.50 -15.99 9.70
CA GLY A 111 -8.98 -14.70 10.15
C GLY A 111 -7.47 -14.66 10.22
N ALA A 112 -6.84 -15.70 10.77
CA ALA A 112 -5.38 -15.80 10.83
C ALA A 112 -4.77 -15.82 9.42
N LEU A 113 -5.35 -16.59 8.50
CA LEU A 113 -4.92 -16.65 7.12
C LEU A 113 -5.07 -15.29 6.43
N TRP A 114 -6.21 -14.62 6.62
CA TRP A 114 -6.45 -13.29 6.06
C TRP A 114 -5.42 -12.26 6.55
N ILE A 115 -5.19 -12.20 7.86
CA ILE A 115 -4.23 -11.27 8.45
C ILE A 115 -2.83 -11.51 7.88
N ALA A 116 -2.39 -12.76 7.81
CA ALA A 116 -1.08 -13.11 7.27
C ALA A 116 -0.97 -12.77 5.77
N LEU A 117 -1.97 -13.13 4.97
CA LEU A 117 -1.95 -12.88 3.53
C LEU A 117 -1.96 -11.39 3.20
N GLN A 118 -2.82 -10.61 3.85
CA GLN A 118 -2.86 -9.17 3.60
C GLN A 118 -1.58 -8.48 4.07
N ALA A 119 -0.97 -8.91 5.18
CA ALA A 119 0.30 -8.37 5.63
C ALA A 119 1.43 -8.67 4.65
N LEU A 120 1.50 -9.88 4.11
CA LEU A 120 2.47 -10.25 3.09
C LEU A 120 2.24 -9.49 1.78
N ALA A 121 1.00 -9.30 1.36
CA ALA A 121 0.67 -8.51 0.18
C ALA A 121 1.11 -7.05 0.34
N VAL A 122 0.86 -6.45 1.50
CA VAL A 122 1.31 -5.08 1.82
C VAL A 122 2.84 -5.01 1.84
N ALA A 123 3.51 -5.99 2.43
CA ALA A 123 4.98 -6.04 2.43
C ALA A 123 5.56 -6.12 1.01
N GLY A 124 4.98 -6.94 0.15
CA GLY A 124 5.38 -7.04 -1.26
C GLY A 124 5.18 -5.74 -2.01
N LEU A 125 4.02 -5.11 -1.85
CA LEU A 125 3.72 -3.82 -2.45
C LEU A 125 4.67 -2.72 -1.95
N THR A 126 4.96 -2.72 -0.67
CA THR A 126 5.92 -1.79 -0.05
C THR A 126 7.32 -1.93 -0.63
N LEU A 127 7.77 -3.16 -0.84
CA LEU A 127 9.07 -3.42 -1.48
C LEU A 127 9.12 -2.84 -2.90
N LEU A 128 8.04 -3.01 -3.67
CA LEU A 128 7.93 -2.46 -5.02
C LEU A 128 7.91 -0.93 -5.00
N GLN A 129 7.17 -0.33 -4.08
CA GLN A 129 7.11 1.12 -3.89
C GLN A 129 8.49 1.68 -3.51
N TYR A 130 9.18 1.02 -2.60
CA TYR A 130 10.53 1.41 -2.19
C TYR A 130 11.53 1.34 -3.34
N ARG A 131 11.50 0.26 -4.12
CA ARG A 131 12.36 0.11 -5.30
C ARG A 131 12.07 1.16 -6.35
N ALA A 132 10.80 1.46 -6.62
CA ALA A 132 10.39 2.48 -7.57
C ALA A 132 10.84 3.88 -7.10
N LEU A 133 10.75 4.17 -5.81
CA LEU A 133 11.23 5.43 -5.24
C LEU A 133 12.75 5.56 -5.37
N ARG A 134 13.49 4.49 -5.05
CA ARG A 134 14.95 4.47 -5.21
C ARG A 134 15.38 4.67 -6.66
N ALA A 135 14.74 3.98 -7.59
CA ALA A 135 15.02 4.13 -9.02
C ALA A 135 14.81 5.58 -9.48
N ARG A 136 13.73 6.22 -9.02
CA ARG A 136 13.46 7.63 -9.30
C ARG A 136 14.54 8.56 -8.73
N GLN A 137 14.98 8.33 -7.50
CA GLN A 137 16.03 9.14 -6.88
C GLN A 137 17.37 8.98 -7.60
N LEU A 138 17.73 7.75 -8.01
CA LEU A 138 18.96 7.49 -8.76
C LEU A 138 18.94 8.10 -10.16
N SER A 139 17.78 8.19 -10.80
CA SER A 139 17.65 8.81 -12.14
C SER A 139 17.78 10.33 -12.12
N GLN A 140 17.75 10.95 -10.95
CA GLN A 140 17.87 12.41 -10.77
C GLN A 140 19.30 12.88 -10.44
N VAL A 141 20.25 11.95 -10.36
CA VAL A 141 21.67 12.25 -10.04
C VAL A 141 22.51 12.44 -11.29
#